data_5c5d7ec7a9c967bee1a798b2f6146ca9
#
_entry.id   5c5d7ec7a9c967bee1a798b2f6146ca9
#
_cell.length_a   1.000
_cell.length_b   1.000
_cell.length_c   1.000
_cell.angle_alpha   90.00
_cell.angle_beta   90.00
_cell.angle_gamma   90.00
#
_symmetry.space_group_name_H-M   'P 1'
#
loop_
_entity.id
_entity.type
_entity.pdbx_description
1 polymer ?
#
loop_
_entity_poly.entity_id
_entity_poly.type
_entity_poly.pdbx_seq_one_letter_code
_entity_poly.pdbx_strand_id
1 'polypeptide(L)'
;MADSPPDTRQRRRRRAQPDAAPAAVLAPVGGRLALLGEDELDLIHDAALAILADTGLADPTDEATDLVLGAGGSLSPDGRLLFPPALVERVIDSLPGRITLCGRRPGTDLVLGGTAVHLGSGGASPQILDLDTGRYRESVLADIHAAARIVEQMDHIHFFSRPMVARDIEDPAAMELNTAWACLAGTSKHVMVSASSVDSVDAIASLAHRIAGSEAAFRERPFLSLNVNHVVPPLRFDPDSVDVLIHAARRGIPVMVNTFGQLGASSPVTIAGCVAQTTAETLAGMVLA
;
A
#
# COMPACT_ATOMS: atom_id res chain seq x y z
N MET A 1 59.20 -54.32 -0.39
CA MET A 1 59.10 -53.06 0.32
C MET A 1 59.11 -51.97 -0.71
N ALA A 2 57.97 -51.46 -1.07
CA ALA A 2 57.83 -50.43 -2.09
C ALA A 2 57.17 -49.22 -1.39
N ASP A 3 57.93 -48.14 -1.41
CA ASP A 3 57.53 -46.83 -0.90
C ASP A 3 56.58 -46.16 -1.89
N SER A 4 55.41 -45.74 -1.41
CA SER A 4 54.45 -44.96 -2.17
C SER A 4 54.67 -43.47 -1.93
N PRO A 5 54.71 -42.64 -2.97
CA PRO A 5 54.86 -41.19 -2.78
C PRO A 5 53.54 -40.52 -2.40
N PRO A 6 53.61 -39.35 -1.70
CA PRO A 6 52.42 -38.67 -1.22
C PRO A 6 51.69 -37.89 -2.31
N ASP A 7 50.37 -38.04 -2.30
CA ASP A 7 49.39 -37.35 -3.16
C ASP A 7 49.35 -35.86 -2.82
N THR A 8 49.95 -35.04 -3.69
CA THR A 8 49.88 -33.56 -3.65
C THR A 8 48.67 -33.10 -4.43
N ARG A 9 47.48 -33.15 -3.84
CA ARG A 9 46.30 -32.44 -4.34
C ARG A 9 46.52 -30.94 -4.19
N GLN A 10 46.98 -30.31 -5.30
CA GLN A 10 46.99 -28.85 -5.41
C GLN A 10 45.55 -28.30 -5.23
N ARG A 11 45.28 -27.69 -4.09
CA ARG A 11 44.13 -26.81 -3.89
C ARG A 11 44.24 -25.64 -4.87
N ARG A 12 43.56 -25.73 -6.04
CA ARG A 12 43.28 -24.57 -6.88
C ARG A 12 42.54 -23.55 -6.04
N ARG A 13 43.21 -22.49 -5.61
CA ARG A 13 42.59 -21.26 -5.10
C ARG A 13 41.66 -20.77 -6.18
N ARG A 14 40.33 -20.92 -5.98
CA ARG A 14 39.32 -20.17 -6.73
C ARG A 14 39.61 -18.70 -6.51
N ARG A 15 40.09 -18.04 -7.55
CA ARG A 15 40.13 -16.59 -7.64
C ARG A 15 38.68 -16.12 -7.44
N ALA A 16 38.43 -15.37 -6.36
CA ALA A 16 37.15 -14.70 -6.19
C ALA A 16 36.98 -13.78 -7.41
N GLN A 17 35.96 -14.06 -8.21
CA GLN A 17 35.50 -13.09 -9.19
C GLN A 17 35.05 -11.85 -8.43
N PRO A 18 35.41 -10.63 -8.87
CA PRO A 18 34.84 -9.43 -8.28
C PRO A 18 33.32 -9.53 -8.40
N ASP A 19 32.62 -9.24 -7.31
CA ASP A 19 31.16 -9.17 -7.27
C ASP A 19 30.70 -8.30 -8.45
N ALA A 20 30.14 -8.94 -9.46
CA ALA A 20 29.40 -8.21 -10.49
C ALA A 20 28.29 -7.46 -9.75
N ALA A 21 28.24 -6.14 -9.92
CA ALA A 21 27.13 -5.34 -9.43
C ALA A 21 25.84 -6.06 -9.86
N PRO A 22 24.88 -6.24 -8.94
CA PRO A 22 23.64 -6.92 -9.29
C PRO A 22 23.06 -6.24 -10.52
N ALA A 23 22.80 -7.01 -11.58
CA ALA A 23 22.13 -6.50 -12.76
C ALA A 23 20.84 -5.84 -12.30
N ALA A 24 20.64 -4.58 -12.67
CA ALA A 24 19.39 -3.89 -12.37
C ALA A 24 18.25 -4.74 -12.92
N VAL A 25 17.40 -5.26 -12.05
CA VAL A 25 16.20 -5.97 -12.47
C VAL A 25 15.32 -4.92 -13.13
N LEU A 26 15.26 -4.95 -14.45
CA LEU A 26 14.39 -4.04 -15.19
C LEU A 26 12.95 -4.37 -14.81
N ALA A 27 12.24 -3.37 -14.26
CA ALA A 27 10.82 -3.50 -13.98
C ALA A 27 10.08 -3.88 -15.27
N PRO A 28 9.16 -4.86 -15.24
CA PRO A 28 8.36 -5.19 -16.40
C PRO A 28 7.65 -3.95 -16.94
N VAL A 29 7.56 -3.84 -18.25
CA VAL A 29 6.82 -2.76 -18.92
C VAL A 29 5.47 -3.33 -19.33
N GLY A 30 4.40 -2.74 -18.78
CA GLY A 30 3.02 -3.09 -19.09
C GLY A 30 2.27 -1.99 -19.85
N GLY A 31 0.94 -2.06 -19.83
CA GLY A 31 0.10 -0.90 -20.09
C GLY A 31 -0.05 -0.47 -21.55
N ARG A 32 -0.01 -1.40 -22.50
CA ARG A 32 -0.36 -1.10 -23.89
C ARG A 32 -1.76 -1.59 -24.29
N LEU A 33 -2.44 -2.31 -23.41
CA LEU A 33 -3.82 -2.73 -23.62
C LEU A 33 -4.74 -1.58 -23.21
N ALA A 34 -5.33 -0.89 -24.18
CA ALA A 34 -6.40 0.08 -23.98
C ALA A 34 -7.71 -0.59 -24.37
N LEU A 35 -8.60 -0.80 -23.38
CA LEU A 35 -9.93 -1.35 -23.60
C LEU A 35 -10.96 -0.29 -23.90
N LEU A 36 -10.71 0.95 -23.51
CA LEU A 36 -11.58 2.11 -23.66
C LEU A 36 -10.86 3.19 -24.44
N GLY A 37 -11.63 3.96 -25.24
CA GLY A 37 -11.17 5.18 -25.86
C GLY A 37 -11.17 6.36 -24.88
N GLU A 38 -10.54 7.48 -25.27
CA GLU A 38 -10.49 8.71 -24.45
C GLU A 38 -11.89 9.21 -24.11
N ASP A 39 -12.81 9.27 -25.07
CA ASP A 39 -14.19 9.72 -24.85
C ASP A 39 -14.95 8.85 -23.82
N GLU A 40 -14.65 7.54 -23.76
CA GLU A 40 -15.25 6.63 -22.79
C GLU A 40 -14.64 6.78 -21.38
N LEU A 41 -13.34 7.11 -21.31
CA LEU A 41 -12.66 7.45 -20.06
C LEU A 41 -13.18 8.78 -19.50
N ASP A 42 -13.37 9.79 -20.35
CA ASP A 42 -13.94 11.07 -19.97
C ASP A 42 -15.36 10.92 -19.42
N LEU A 43 -16.21 10.09 -20.06
CA LEU A 43 -17.56 9.81 -19.56
C LEU A 43 -17.56 9.16 -18.16
N ILE A 44 -16.62 8.26 -17.88
CA ILE A 44 -16.48 7.63 -16.55
C ILE A 44 -15.99 8.66 -15.54
N HIS A 45 -15.03 9.49 -15.91
CA HIS A 45 -14.50 10.56 -15.06
C HIS A 45 -15.59 11.59 -14.71
N ASP A 46 -16.31 12.10 -15.72
CA ASP A 46 -17.42 13.03 -15.52
C ASP A 46 -18.51 12.43 -14.61
N ALA A 47 -18.83 11.15 -14.79
CA ALA A 47 -19.77 10.46 -13.91
C ALA A 47 -19.27 10.36 -12.48
N ALA A 48 -17.97 10.13 -12.26
CA ALA A 48 -17.38 10.12 -10.92
C ALA A 48 -17.43 11.51 -10.27
N LEU A 49 -17.13 12.57 -11.01
CA LEU A 49 -17.25 13.95 -10.55
C LEU A 49 -18.70 14.33 -10.22
N ALA A 50 -19.67 13.92 -11.05
CA ALA A 50 -21.09 14.12 -10.78
C ALA A 50 -21.55 13.38 -9.51
N ILE A 51 -21.12 12.13 -9.30
CA ILE A 51 -21.39 11.40 -8.06
C ILE A 51 -20.88 12.16 -6.84
N LEU A 52 -19.67 12.71 -6.91
CA LEU A 52 -19.07 13.48 -5.80
C LEU A 52 -19.77 14.80 -5.55
N ALA A 53 -20.21 15.50 -6.62
CA ALA A 53 -20.85 16.80 -6.53
C ALA A 53 -22.30 16.71 -6.09
N ASP A 54 -23.07 15.76 -6.63
CA ASP A 54 -24.52 15.68 -6.47
C ASP A 54 -24.95 14.72 -5.35
N THR A 55 -24.21 13.63 -5.15
CA THR A 55 -24.51 12.62 -4.15
C THR A 55 -23.56 12.70 -2.95
N GLY A 56 -22.25 12.84 -3.19
CA GLY A 56 -21.23 12.88 -2.14
C GLY A 56 -21.14 11.61 -1.31
N LEU A 57 -20.45 11.69 -0.17
CA LEU A 57 -20.25 10.57 0.75
C LEU A 57 -20.96 10.82 2.09
N ALA A 58 -21.61 9.79 2.62
CA ALA A 58 -22.26 9.81 3.93
C ALA A 58 -21.25 9.61 5.08
N ASP A 59 -21.68 9.94 6.29
CA ASP A 59 -20.97 9.73 7.56
C ASP A 59 -19.55 10.32 7.59
N PRO A 60 -19.36 11.60 7.16
CA PRO A 60 -18.05 12.23 7.28
C PRO A 60 -17.70 12.46 8.77
N THR A 61 -16.41 12.39 9.10
CA THR A 61 -15.93 12.87 10.41
C THR A 61 -15.95 14.39 10.45
N ASP A 62 -15.90 14.97 11.66
CA ASP A 62 -15.81 16.44 11.82
C ASP A 62 -14.56 16.97 11.11
N GLU A 63 -13.43 16.27 11.23
CA GLU A 63 -12.17 16.67 10.60
C GLU A 63 -12.24 16.62 9.07
N ALA A 64 -12.80 15.56 8.50
CA ALA A 64 -13.02 15.47 7.05
C ALA A 64 -13.96 16.58 6.56
N THR A 65 -15.00 16.88 7.33
CA THR A 65 -15.94 17.96 7.05
C THR A 65 -15.23 19.31 7.01
N ASP A 66 -14.47 19.64 8.03
CA ASP A 66 -13.73 20.91 8.14
C ASP A 66 -12.74 21.08 6.98
N LEU A 67 -12.00 20.02 6.64
CA LEU A 67 -11.03 20.01 5.52
C LEU A 67 -11.74 20.32 4.19
N VAL A 68 -12.81 19.59 3.89
CA VAL A 68 -13.50 19.71 2.59
C VAL A 68 -14.25 21.03 2.49
N LEU A 69 -14.94 21.48 3.57
CA LEU A 69 -15.58 22.80 3.60
C LEU A 69 -14.56 23.93 3.43
N GLY A 70 -13.41 23.84 4.12
CA GLY A 70 -12.30 24.79 4.00
C GLY A 70 -11.69 24.82 2.59
N ALA A 71 -11.78 23.74 1.83
CA ALA A 71 -11.30 23.64 0.45
C ALA A 71 -12.36 24.01 -0.62
N GLY A 72 -13.58 24.36 -0.20
CA GLY A 72 -14.67 24.80 -1.08
C GLY A 72 -15.72 23.73 -1.38
N GLY A 73 -15.75 22.64 -0.64
CA GLY A 73 -16.84 21.67 -0.62
C GLY A 73 -18.05 22.16 0.16
N SER A 74 -19.07 21.31 0.30
CA SER A 74 -20.30 21.64 1.03
C SER A 74 -20.93 20.39 1.66
N LEU A 75 -21.91 20.59 2.55
CA LEU A 75 -22.77 19.55 3.05
C LEU A 75 -24.13 19.60 2.36
N SER A 76 -24.64 18.44 1.98
CA SER A 76 -26.03 18.32 1.54
C SER A 76 -27.01 18.46 2.70
N PRO A 77 -28.33 18.68 2.47
CA PRO A 77 -29.33 18.76 3.52
C PRO A 77 -29.44 17.51 4.40
N ASP A 78 -29.08 16.37 3.88
CA ASP A 78 -29.06 15.07 4.57
C ASP A 78 -27.66 14.70 5.17
N GLY A 79 -26.73 15.69 5.21
CA GLY A 79 -25.45 15.55 5.90
C GLY A 79 -24.36 14.82 5.13
N ARG A 80 -24.52 14.67 3.82
CA ARG A 80 -23.46 14.06 2.97
C ARG A 80 -22.42 15.12 2.58
N LEU A 81 -21.18 14.75 2.55
CA LEU A 81 -20.09 15.64 2.16
C LEU A 81 -19.96 15.65 0.63
N LEU A 82 -20.08 16.84 0.04
CA LEU A 82 -20.08 17.07 -1.39
C LEU A 82 -18.75 17.68 -1.82
N PHE A 83 -18.24 17.20 -2.96
CA PHE A 83 -16.96 17.60 -3.53
C PHE A 83 -17.18 18.21 -4.91
N PRO A 84 -17.11 19.54 -5.05
CA PRO A 84 -17.26 20.19 -6.36
C PRO A 84 -16.17 19.72 -7.34
N PRO A 85 -16.46 19.55 -8.64
CA PRO A 85 -15.48 19.16 -9.64
C PRO A 85 -14.18 19.97 -9.59
N ALA A 86 -14.29 21.30 -9.44
CA ALA A 86 -13.13 22.18 -9.36
C ALA A 86 -12.22 21.91 -8.14
N LEU A 87 -12.73 21.36 -7.05
CA LEU A 87 -11.92 20.91 -5.90
C LEU A 87 -11.15 19.64 -6.27
N VAL A 88 -11.85 18.66 -6.83
CA VAL A 88 -11.27 17.36 -7.18
C VAL A 88 -10.19 17.53 -8.25
N GLU A 89 -10.46 18.29 -9.30
CA GLU A 89 -9.50 18.57 -10.38
C GLU A 89 -8.24 19.27 -9.86
N ARG A 90 -8.37 20.27 -8.98
CA ARG A 90 -7.21 20.92 -8.36
C ARG A 90 -6.33 19.93 -7.60
N VAL A 91 -6.94 18.97 -6.92
CA VAL A 91 -6.18 17.93 -6.20
C VAL A 91 -5.47 17.02 -7.19
N ILE A 92 -6.15 16.54 -8.24
CA ILE A 92 -5.55 15.72 -9.30
C ILE A 92 -4.36 16.44 -9.93
N ASP A 93 -4.52 17.72 -10.29
CA ASP A 93 -3.47 18.53 -10.91
C ASP A 93 -2.26 18.76 -9.99
N SER A 94 -2.46 18.73 -8.68
CA SER A 94 -1.39 18.89 -7.68
C SER A 94 -0.54 17.63 -7.50
N LEU A 95 -1.02 16.47 -7.94
CA LEU A 95 -0.34 15.20 -7.71
C LEU A 95 0.89 15.06 -8.60
N PRO A 96 1.99 14.52 -8.07
CA PRO A 96 3.16 14.26 -8.87
C PRO A 96 2.87 13.13 -9.87
N GLY A 97 3.26 13.31 -11.13
CA GLY A 97 3.08 12.27 -12.16
C GLY A 97 3.87 10.99 -11.91
N ARG A 98 4.74 10.99 -10.90
CA ARG A 98 5.50 9.83 -10.44
C ARG A 98 5.68 9.87 -8.93
N ILE A 99 5.52 8.72 -8.29
CA ILE A 99 5.69 8.54 -6.84
C ILE A 99 6.80 7.51 -6.63
N THR A 100 7.71 7.78 -5.69
CA THR A 100 8.74 6.81 -5.32
C THR A 100 8.38 6.14 -3.99
N LEU A 101 8.15 4.84 -4.03
CA LEU A 101 8.12 4.01 -2.83
C LEU A 101 9.55 3.61 -2.48
N CYS A 102 10.10 4.21 -1.45
CA CYS A 102 11.48 3.96 -1.06
C CYS A 102 11.65 2.60 -0.39
N GLY A 103 12.72 1.90 -0.72
CA GLY A 103 13.20 0.79 0.08
C GLY A 103 14.29 1.24 1.05
N ARG A 104 14.68 0.37 1.98
CA ARG A 104 15.74 0.66 2.96
C ARG A 104 17.15 0.35 2.46
N ARG A 105 17.26 -0.40 1.37
CA ARG A 105 18.54 -0.73 0.72
C ARG A 105 18.66 0.00 -0.62
N PRO A 106 19.84 0.45 -1.03
CA PRO A 106 20.06 1.00 -2.37
C PRO A 106 19.59 0.02 -3.46
N GLY A 107 18.87 0.55 -4.47
CA GLY A 107 18.36 -0.24 -5.59
C GLY A 107 17.04 -0.97 -5.34
N THR A 108 16.38 -0.73 -4.19
CA THR A 108 15.05 -1.28 -3.89
C THR A 108 13.93 -0.24 -3.95
N ASP A 109 14.21 0.96 -4.42
CA ASP A 109 13.21 2.01 -4.65
C ASP A 109 12.36 1.66 -5.88
N LEU A 110 11.06 1.93 -5.79
CA LEU A 110 10.09 1.69 -6.86
C LEU A 110 9.51 3.02 -7.32
N VAL A 111 9.66 3.30 -8.60
CA VAL A 111 9.04 4.49 -9.21
C VAL A 111 7.71 4.09 -9.82
N LEU A 112 6.63 4.52 -9.19
CA LEU A 112 5.26 4.35 -9.70
C LEU A 112 4.95 5.42 -10.73
N GLY A 113 4.37 5.03 -11.85
CA GLY A 113 3.97 5.94 -12.92
C GLY A 113 4.35 5.46 -14.31
N GLY A 114 3.67 5.99 -15.32
CA GLY A 114 3.83 5.59 -16.71
C GLY A 114 3.48 4.10 -16.93
N THR A 115 4.37 3.37 -17.59
CA THR A 115 4.17 1.95 -17.95
C THR A 115 4.92 0.98 -17.02
N ALA A 116 5.50 1.46 -15.92
CA ALA A 116 6.20 0.59 -14.98
C ALA A 116 5.22 -0.33 -14.24
N VAL A 117 5.58 -1.61 -14.12
CA VAL A 117 4.79 -2.61 -13.39
C VAL A 117 5.59 -3.12 -12.20
N HIS A 118 5.00 -3.03 -11.03
CA HIS A 118 5.58 -3.55 -9.80
C HIS A 118 4.64 -4.55 -9.16
N LEU A 119 5.17 -5.70 -8.77
CA LEU A 119 4.44 -6.76 -8.09
C LEU A 119 4.77 -6.74 -6.60
N GLY A 120 3.77 -6.94 -5.77
CA GLY A 120 3.91 -7.07 -4.33
C GLY A 120 3.20 -8.31 -3.80
N SER A 121 3.54 -8.70 -2.57
CA SER A 121 2.68 -9.58 -1.80
C SER A 121 1.46 -8.81 -1.30
N GLY A 122 0.46 -9.51 -0.77
CA GLY A 122 -0.71 -8.85 -0.20
C GLY A 122 -1.73 -9.83 0.30
N GLY A 123 -2.66 -9.32 1.08
CA GLY A 123 -3.75 -10.09 1.66
C GLY A 123 -3.92 -9.81 3.15
N ALA A 124 -4.81 -10.56 3.76
CA ALA A 124 -5.06 -10.56 5.20
C ALA A 124 -5.57 -11.95 5.61
N SER A 125 -4.92 -13.00 5.11
CA SER A 125 -5.33 -14.36 5.43
C SER A 125 -5.22 -14.63 6.93
N PRO A 126 -6.27 -15.15 7.57
CA PRO A 126 -6.22 -15.54 8.97
C PRO A 126 -5.58 -16.93 9.17
N GLN A 127 -5.26 -17.62 8.10
CA GLN A 127 -4.75 -18.99 8.13
C GLN A 127 -3.60 -19.18 7.14
N ILE A 128 -2.75 -20.15 7.44
CA ILE A 128 -1.64 -20.58 6.58
C ILE A 128 -1.66 -22.11 6.46
N LEU A 129 -1.25 -22.61 5.29
CA LEU A 129 -0.96 -24.04 5.14
C LEU A 129 0.38 -24.36 5.80
N ASP A 130 0.35 -25.14 6.88
CA ASP A 130 1.54 -25.63 7.52
C ASP A 130 2.21 -26.70 6.64
N LEU A 131 3.47 -26.47 6.29
CA LEU A 131 4.18 -27.32 5.32
C LEU A 131 4.57 -28.69 5.91
N ASP A 132 4.77 -28.79 7.22
CA ASP A 132 5.18 -30.03 7.86
C ASP A 132 3.99 -30.98 8.05
N THR A 133 2.83 -30.45 8.40
CA THR A 133 1.63 -31.23 8.66
C THR A 133 0.68 -31.33 7.47
N GLY A 134 0.81 -30.46 6.48
CA GLY A 134 -0.11 -30.33 5.33
C GLY A 134 -1.51 -29.87 5.73
N ARG A 135 -1.69 -29.24 6.89
CA ARG A 135 -2.98 -28.76 7.41
C ARG A 135 -2.99 -27.24 7.52
N TYR A 136 -4.16 -26.65 7.37
CA TYR A 136 -4.35 -25.25 7.68
C TYR A 136 -4.32 -25.03 9.20
N ARG A 137 -3.62 -23.99 9.61
CA ARG A 137 -3.61 -23.47 10.98
C ARG A 137 -3.75 -21.95 10.98
N GLU A 138 -4.04 -21.37 12.11
CA GLU A 138 -3.98 -19.92 12.28
C GLU A 138 -2.58 -19.40 11.98
N SER A 139 -2.53 -18.25 11.30
CA SER A 139 -1.28 -17.56 11.04
C SER A 139 -0.82 -16.78 12.28
N VAL A 140 0.49 -16.75 12.49
CA VAL A 140 1.12 -16.10 13.63
C VAL A 140 2.14 -15.04 13.17
N LEU A 141 2.62 -14.20 14.06
CA LEU A 141 3.59 -13.15 13.75
C LEU A 141 4.87 -13.70 13.08
N ALA A 142 5.32 -14.86 13.51
CA ALA A 142 6.49 -15.52 12.93
C ALA A 142 6.32 -15.87 11.45
N ASP A 143 5.09 -16.19 11.02
CA ASP A 143 4.79 -16.47 9.62
C ASP A 143 4.91 -15.20 8.74
N ILE A 144 4.47 -14.06 9.27
CA ILE A 144 4.62 -12.75 8.59
C ILE A 144 6.11 -12.43 8.39
N HIS A 145 6.91 -12.59 9.42
CA HIS A 145 8.35 -12.37 9.32
C HIS A 145 9.03 -13.34 8.34
N ALA A 146 8.64 -14.62 8.36
CA ALA A 146 9.16 -15.62 7.43
C ALA A 146 8.78 -15.28 5.97
N ALA A 147 7.52 -14.85 5.72
CA ALA A 147 7.06 -14.40 4.41
C ALA A 147 7.86 -13.18 3.91
N ALA A 148 8.13 -12.21 4.79
CA ALA A 148 8.94 -11.04 4.43
C ALA A 148 10.37 -11.44 4.03
N ARG A 149 10.98 -12.39 4.75
CA ARG A 149 12.30 -12.94 4.39
C ARG A 149 12.32 -13.70 3.07
N ILE A 150 11.24 -14.39 2.74
CA ILE A 150 11.09 -15.06 1.44
C ILE A 150 11.03 -14.00 0.34
N VAL A 151 10.18 -12.98 0.49
CA VAL A 151 10.02 -11.90 -0.48
C VAL A 151 11.32 -11.10 -0.65
N GLU A 152 12.14 -10.94 0.39
CA GLU A 152 13.47 -10.31 0.28
C GLU A 152 14.35 -11.00 -0.77
N GLN A 153 14.23 -12.32 -0.94
CA GLN A 153 15.03 -13.11 -1.88
C GLN A 153 14.41 -13.19 -3.29
N MET A 154 13.21 -12.65 -3.48
CA MET A 154 12.49 -12.73 -4.75
C MET A 154 12.70 -11.47 -5.60
N ASP A 155 13.40 -11.57 -6.73
CA ASP A 155 13.68 -10.42 -7.60
C ASP A 155 12.42 -9.82 -8.22
N HIS A 156 11.41 -10.63 -8.48
CA HIS A 156 10.16 -10.22 -9.14
C HIS A 156 9.02 -9.87 -8.19
N ILE A 157 9.23 -9.92 -6.89
CA ILE A 157 8.33 -9.34 -5.89
C ILE A 157 9.01 -8.09 -5.35
N HIS A 158 8.52 -6.93 -5.76
CA HIS A 158 9.24 -5.67 -5.61
C HIS A 158 9.00 -4.97 -4.28
N PHE A 159 7.83 -5.18 -3.65
CA PHE A 159 7.48 -4.65 -2.33
C PHE A 159 6.77 -5.70 -1.48
N PHE A 160 6.75 -5.49 -0.19
CA PHE A 160 6.09 -6.38 0.76
C PHE A 160 4.86 -5.71 1.37
N SER A 161 3.68 -6.18 0.97
CA SER A 161 2.44 -5.94 1.71
C SER A 161 2.14 -7.17 2.55
N ARG A 162 1.76 -6.98 3.84
CA ARG A 162 1.51 -8.11 4.73
C ARG A 162 0.50 -9.09 4.11
N PRO A 163 0.79 -10.38 4.01
CA PRO A 163 -0.13 -11.32 3.37
C PRO A 163 -1.09 -12.02 4.35
N MET A 164 -0.87 -11.89 5.66
CA MET A 164 -1.64 -12.59 6.68
C MET A 164 -1.73 -11.79 7.99
N VAL A 165 -2.56 -12.25 8.92
CA VAL A 165 -2.82 -11.61 10.22
C VAL A 165 -2.09 -12.37 11.33
N ALA A 166 -1.47 -11.68 12.28
CA ALA A 166 -0.85 -12.28 13.47
C ALA A 166 -1.94 -12.61 14.50
N ARG A 167 -2.48 -13.84 14.45
CA ARG A 167 -3.58 -14.31 15.30
C ARG A 167 -3.14 -14.64 16.73
N ASP A 168 -1.84 -14.72 16.97
CA ASP A 168 -1.21 -14.97 18.27
C ASP A 168 -1.08 -13.70 19.13
N ILE A 169 -1.51 -12.54 18.66
CA ILE A 169 -1.52 -11.27 19.40
C ILE A 169 -2.96 -10.77 19.51
N GLU A 170 -3.51 -10.77 20.71
CA GLU A 170 -4.93 -10.43 20.95
C GLU A 170 -5.18 -8.92 20.92
N ASP A 171 -4.26 -8.11 21.46
CA ASP A 171 -4.41 -6.65 21.48
C ASP A 171 -4.17 -6.08 20.08
N PRO A 172 -5.16 -5.36 19.47
CA PRO A 172 -5.05 -4.86 18.09
C PRO A 172 -3.88 -3.90 17.88
N ALA A 173 -3.63 -2.98 18.81
CA ALA A 173 -2.54 -2.01 18.68
C ALA A 173 -1.17 -2.70 18.75
N ALA A 174 -1.00 -3.64 19.68
CA ALA A 174 0.20 -4.46 19.76
C ALA A 174 0.36 -5.33 18.50
N MET A 175 -0.71 -5.91 17.98
CA MET A 175 -0.68 -6.71 16.76
C MET A 175 -0.20 -5.88 15.56
N GLU A 176 -0.73 -4.68 15.37
CA GLU A 176 -0.36 -3.81 14.25
C GLU A 176 1.09 -3.35 14.32
N LEU A 177 1.55 -2.90 15.49
CA LEU A 177 2.94 -2.49 15.70
C LEU A 177 3.92 -3.66 15.49
N ASN A 178 3.62 -4.83 16.06
CA ASN A 178 4.46 -6.02 15.89
C ASN A 178 4.43 -6.52 14.44
N THR A 179 3.30 -6.42 13.75
CA THR A 179 3.21 -6.73 12.31
C THR A 179 4.12 -5.80 11.51
N ALA A 180 4.07 -4.48 11.74
CA ALA A 180 4.94 -3.53 11.07
C ALA A 180 6.42 -3.84 11.35
N TRP A 181 6.76 -4.15 12.60
CA TRP A 181 8.12 -4.54 12.96
C TRP A 181 8.56 -5.84 12.26
N ALA A 182 7.73 -6.88 12.25
CA ALA A 182 8.05 -8.17 11.62
C ALA A 182 8.27 -8.02 10.10
N CYS A 183 7.43 -7.20 9.43
CA CYS A 183 7.60 -6.87 8.03
C CYS A 183 8.94 -6.16 7.78
N LEU A 184 9.20 -5.09 8.53
CA LEU A 184 10.44 -4.31 8.40
C LEU A 184 11.68 -5.10 8.78
N ALA A 185 11.62 -5.99 9.76
CA ALA A 185 12.75 -6.85 10.14
C ALA A 185 13.05 -7.93 9.09
N GLY A 186 12.05 -8.36 8.32
CA GLY A 186 12.16 -9.45 7.35
C GLY A 186 12.65 -9.02 5.96
N THR A 187 12.40 -7.78 5.53
CA THR A 187 12.79 -7.31 4.19
C THR A 187 13.30 -5.87 4.19
N SER A 188 14.21 -5.55 3.28
CA SER A 188 14.69 -4.20 3.01
C SER A 188 13.89 -3.47 1.92
N LYS A 189 12.99 -4.15 1.26
CA LYS A 189 12.07 -3.59 0.26
C LYS A 189 11.07 -2.65 0.92
N HIS A 190 10.34 -1.88 0.12
CA HIS A 190 9.23 -1.07 0.63
C HIS A 190 8.19 -1.96 1.31
N VAL A 191 7.71 -1.54 2.48
CA VAL A 191 6.74 -2.29 3.29
C VAL A 191 5.40 -1.55 3.31
N MET A 192 4.31 -2.28 3.11
CA MET A 192 2.95 -1.77 3.24
C MET A 192 2.20 -2.53 4.33
N VAL A 193 1.66 -1.81 5.30
CA VAL A 193 0.86 -2.35 6.40
C VAL A 193 -0.46 -1.60 6.54
N SER A 194 -1.29 -1.93 7.52
CA SER A 194 -2.51 -1.21 7.86
C SER A 194 -2.46 -0.77 9.31
N ALA A 195 -3.22 0.26 9.64
CA ALA A 195 -3.50 0.72 10.98
C ALA A 195 -5.01 0.89 11.13
N SER A 196 -5.55 0.64 12.33
CA SER A 196 -6.98 0.75 12.61
C SER A 196 -7.33 1.95 13.50
N SER A 197 -6.33 2.70 13.97
CA SER A 197 -6.52 3.87 14.81
C SER A 197 -5.38 4.87 14.64
N VAL A 198 -5.63 6.12 15.04
CA VAL A 198 -4.62 7.19 15.07
C VAL A 198 -3.45 6.82 15.97
N ASP A 199 -3.71 6.21 17.14
CA ASP A 199 -2.66 5.75 18.06
C ASP A 199 -1.76 4.69 17.40
N SER A 200 -2.33 3.77 16.62
CA SER A 200 -1.56 2.80 15.85
C SER A 200 -0.70 3.46 14.77
N VAL A 201 -1.22 4.49 14.10
CA VAL A 201 -0.42 5.29 13.14
C VAL A 201 0.78 5.91 13.84
N ASP A 202 0.58 6.53 15.03
CA ASP A 202 1.66 7.15 15.78
C ASP A 202 2.70 6.14 16.27
N ALA A 203 2.28 4.96 16.70
CA ALA A 203 3.19 3.89 17.10
C ALA A 203 4.04 3.40 15.91
N ILE A 204 3.41 3.17 14.75
CA ILE A 204 4.09 2.74 13.50
C ILE A 204 5.02 3.84 13.00
N ALA A 205 4.58 5.11 13.01
CA ALA A 205 5.42 6.25 12.64
C ALA A 205 6.66 6.34 13.54
N SER A 206 6.47 6.20 14.86
CA SER A 206 7.57 6.23 15.83
C SER A 206 8.59 5.11 15.58
N LEU A 207 8.13 3.91 15.24
CA LEU A 207 8.99 2.80 14.83
C LEU A 207 9.77 3.16 13.56
N ALA A 208 9.08 3.68 12.53
CA ALA A 208 9.71 4.07 11.26
C ALA A 208 10.75 5.20 11.45
N HIS A 209 10.43 6.21 12.24
CA HIS A 209 11.37 7.31 12.56
C HIS A 209 12.63 6.82 13.28
N ARG A 210 12.48 5.85 14.21
CA ARG A 210 13.64 5.23 14.89
C ARG A 210 14.52 4.46 13.92
N ILE A 211 13.92 3.73 12.97
CA ILE A 211 14.67 2.99 11.94
C ILE A 211 15.37 3.95 10.98
N ALA A 212 14.72 5.05 10.58
CA ALA A 212 15.28 6.07 9.71
C ALA A 212 16.36 6.94 10.40
N GLY A 213 16.36 6.96 11.74
CA GLY A 213 17.20 7.82 12.56
C GLY A 213 16.55 9.15 12.97
N SER A 214 15.55 9.61 12.24
CA SER A 214 14.73 10.78 12.57
C SER A 214 13.43 10.81 11.76
N GLU A 215 12.48 11.66 12.18
CA GLU A 215 11.26 11.93 11.40
C GLU A 215 11.62 12.58 10.04
N ALA A 216 12.53 13.53 10.01
CA ALA A 216 12.94 14.20 8.78
C ALA A 216 13.53 13.22 7.77
N ALA A 217 14.39 12.29 8.21
CA ALA A 217 14.97 11.27 7.35
C ALA A 217 13.91 10.28 6.82
N PHE A 218 12.89 9.96 7.63
CA PHE A 218 11.79 9.14 7.17
C PHE A 218 10.93 9.86 6.12
N ARG A 219 10.57 11.14 6.37
CA ARG A 219 9.79 11.95 5.41
C ARG A 219 10.50 12.14 4.07
N GLU A 220 11.81 12.24 4.08
CA GLU A 220 12.60 12.32 2.85
C GLU A 220 12.60 11.00 2.07
N ARG A 221 12.62 9.87 2.78
CA ARG A 221 12.67 8.53 2.18
C ARG A 221 11.73 7.56 2.91
N PRO A 222 10.41 7.69 2.70
CA PRO A 222 9.45 6.82 3.39
C PRO A 222 9.49 5.41 2.81
N PHE A 223 10.03 4.47 3.60
CA PHE A 223 10.15 3.05 3.24
C PHE A 223 8.97 2.20 3.73
N LEU A 224 7.99 2.84 4.33
CA LEU A 224 6.74 2.25 4.79
C LEU A 224 5.57 3.09 4.32
N SER A 225 4.49 2.43 3.91
CA SER A 225 3.21 3.05 3.57
C SER A 225 2.06 2.33 4.29
N LEU A 226 0.92 3.02 4.39
CA LEU A 226 -0.31 2.43 4.89
C LEU A 226 -1.28 2.13 3.76
N ASN A 227 -2.00 1.02 3.89
CA ASN A 227 -3.15 0.66 3.08
C ASN A 227 -4.41 0.99 3.87
N VAL A 228 -5.23 1.91 3.36
CA VAL A 228 -6.42 2.41 4.06
C VAL A 228 -7.65 2.26 3.17
N ASN A 229 -8.66 1.58 3.69
CA ASN A 229 -9.99 1.51 3.11
C ASN A 229 -10.88 2.54 3.82
N HIS A 230 -10.86 3.78 3.34
CA HIS A 230 -11.55 4.91 3.98
C HIS A 230 -13.06 4.93 3.75
N VAL A 231 -13.59 4.00 2.96
CA VAL A 231 -15.02 3.90 2.64
C VAL A 231 -15.57 2.50 2.86
N VAL A 232 -16.84 2.47 3.24
CA VAL A 232 -17.71 1.30 3.18
C VAL A 232 -18.67 1.50 1.99
N PRO A 233 -18.41 0.88 0.85
CA PRO A 233 -19.26 1.04 -0.33
C PRO A 233 -20.72 0.64 -0.06
N PRO A 234 -21.71 1.38 -0.62
CA PRO A 234 -21.55 2.50 -1.55
C PRO A 234 -21.47 3.86 -0.86
N LEU A 235 -20.51 4.70 -1.27
CA LEU A 235 -20.48 6.14 -1.02
C LEU A 235 -20.67 6.53 0.48
N ARG A 236 -19.97 5.85 1.36
CA ARG A 236 -20.04 6.06 2.80
C ARG A 236 -18.65 5.99 3.41
N PHE A 237 -18.28 6.97 4.21
CA PHE A 237 -17.03 6.93 4.94
C PHE A 237 -17.04 5.87 6.04
N ASP A 238 -15.87 5.32 6.32
CA ASP A 238 -15.54 4.62 7.57
C ASP A 238 -14.81 5.62 8.47
N PRO A 239 -15.43 6.14 9.53
CA PRO A 239 -14.89 7.23 10.32
C PRO A 239 -13.48 6.94 10.85
N ASP A 240 -13.24 5.77 11.42
CA ASP A 240 -11.94 5.39 11.98
C ASP A 240 -10.85 5.37 10.90
N SER A 241 -11.17 4.82 9.72
CA SER A 241 -10.24 4.76 8.58
C SER A 241 -10.01 6.14 7.95
N VAL A 242 -10.98 7.04 7.97
CA VAL A 242 -10.83 8.44 7.54
C VAL A 242 -9.84 9.16 8.44
N ASP A 243 -9.99 9.03 9.75
CA ASP A 243 -9.08 9.64 10.71
C ASP A 243 -7.65 9.08 10.57
N VAL A 244 -7.52 7.77 10.35
CA VAL A 244 -6.23 7.12 10.02
C VAL A 244 -5.62 7.70 8.75
N LEU A 245 -6.41 7.88 7.68
CA LEU A 245 -5.96 8.45 6.41
C LEU A 245 -5.39 9.86 6.59
N ILE A 246 -6.18 10.75 7.18
CA ILE A 246 -5.80 12.16 7.39
C ILE A 246 -4.57 12.26 8.31
N HIS A 247 -4.56 11.48 9.39
CA HIS A 247 -3.46 11.50 10.34
C HIS A 247 -2.15 10.95 9.71
N ALA A 248 -2.22 9.86 8.95
CA ALA A 248 -1.07 9.30 8.26
C ALA A 248 -0.46 10.29 7.25
N ALA A 249 -1.30 10.98 6.47
CA ALA A 249 -0.85 12.02 5.54
C ALA A 249 -0.11 13.15 6.28
N ARG A 250 -0.64 13.64 7.41
CA ARG A 250 0.03 14.64 8.25
C ARG A 250 1.35 14.17 8.82
N ARG A 251 1.47 12.89 9.15
CA ARG A 251 2.72 12.27 9.61
C ARG A 251 3.73 12.03 8.48
N GLY A 252 3.35 12.31 7.22
CA GLY A 252 4.20 12.10 6.05
C GLY A 252 4.39 10.62 5.70
N ILE A 253 3.43 9.79 6.09
CA ILE A 253 3.41 8.38 5.69
C ILE A 253 2.63 8.29 4.38
N PRO A 254 3.20 7.75 3.29
CA PRO A 254 2.45 7.50 2.07
C PRO A 254 1.25 6.58 2.33
N VAL A 255 0.11 6.89 1.73
CA VAL A 255 -1.11 6.12 1.89
C VAL A 255 -1.58 5.60 0.54
N MET A 256 -1.89 4.32 0.48
CA MET A 256 -2.66 3.73 -0.60
C MET A 256 -4.15 3.82 -0.22
N VAL A 257 -4.85 4.70 -0.91
CA VAL A 257 -6.29 4.95 -0.74
C VAL A 257 -7.06 3.90 -1.53
N ASN A 258 -7.81 3.06 -0.84
CA ASN A 258 -8.54 1.95 -1.45
C ASN A 258 -10.05 2.06 -1.27
N THR A 259 -10.75 1.45 -2.23
CA THR A 259 -12.16 1.10 -2.15
C THR A 259 -12.40 -0.28 -2.75
N PHE A 260 -13.57 -0.87 -2.54
CA PHE A 260 -13.93 -2.19 -3.05
C PHE A 260 -15.41 -2.27 -3.36
N GLY A 261 -15.81 -1.80 -4.54
CA GLY A 261 -17.16 -1.99 -5.05
C GLY A 261 -17.38 -3.41 -5.56
N GLN A 262 -18.46 -4.07 -5.09
CA GLN A 262 -18.89 -5.36 -5.61
C GLN A 262 -20.04 -5.17 -6.59
N LEU A 263 -19.85 -5.58 -7.84
CA LEU A 263 -20.86 -5.47 -8.90
C LEU A 263 -22.20 -6.08 -8.47
N GLY A 264 -23.25 -5.26 -8.49
CA GLY A 264 -24.60 -5.65 -8.15
C GLY A 264 -24.88 -5.88 -6.65
N ALA A 265 -23.88 -5.65 -5.78
CA ALA A 265 -24.04 -5.73 -4.32
C ALA A 265 -23.80 -4.37 -3.66
N SER A 266 -22.57 -3.87 -3.66
CA SER A 266 -22.20 -2.55 -3.11
C SER A 266 -21.80 -1.53 -4.19
N SER A 267 -22.06 -1.85 -5.44
CA SER A 267 -21.91 -0.95 -6.60
C SER A 267 -22.90 -1.31 -7.69
N PRO A 268 -23.11 -0.45 -8.71
CA PRO A 268 -23.94 -0.74 -9.85
C PRO A 268 -23.56 -2.07 -10.52
N VAL A 269 -24.55 -2.74 -11.12
CA VAL A 269 -24.36 -4.03 -11.81
C VAL A 269 -23.54 -3.90 -13.09
N THR A 270 -23.46 -2.70 -13.68
CA THR A 270 -22.65 -2.44 -14.87
C THR A 270 -21.19 -2.15 -14.50
N ILE A 271 -20.26 -2.65 -15.30
CA ILE A 271 -18.82 -2.41 -15.08
C ILE A 271 -18.51 -0.91 -15.05
N ALA A 272 -19.00 -0.16 -16.05
CA ALA A 272 -18.77 1.29 -16.12
C ALA A 272 -19.31 2.04 -14.88
N GLY A 273 -20.52 1.69 -14.43
CA GLY A 273 -21.10 2.27 -13.21
C GLY A 273 -20.32 1.91 -11.94
N CYS A 274 -19.83 0.68 -11.84
CA CYS A 274 -18.96 0.28 -10.73
C CYS A 274 -17.64 1.06 -10.76
N VAL A 275 -17.01 1.20 -11.92
CA VAL A 275 -15.77 1.98 -12.06
C VAL A 275 -16.01 3.43 -11.71
N ALA A 276 -17.07 4.06 -12.20
CA ALA A 276 -17.40 5.46 -11.87
C ALA A 276 -17.59 5.66 -10.36
N GLN A 277 -18.33 4.78 -9.67
CA GLN A 277 -18.51 4.85 -8.22
C GLN A 277 -17.18 4.65 -7.47
N THR A 278 -16.42 3.63 -7.80
CA THR A 278 -15.15 3.36 -7.10
C THR A 278 -14.11 4.45 -7.38
N THR A 279 -14.14 5.06 -8.57
CA THR A 279 -13.33 6.24 -8.88
C THR A 279 -13.73 7.42 -8.00
N ALA A 280 -15.03 7.70 -7.87
CA ALA A 280 -15.52 8.77 -6.99
C ALA A 280 -15.09 8.55 -5.53
N GLU A 281 -15.26 7.34 -5.01
CA GLU A 281 -14.82 6.98 -3.65
C GLU A 281 -13.31 7.19 -3.47
N THR A 282 -12.50 6.76 -4.44
CA THR A 282 -11.03 6.95 -4.38
C THR A 282 -10.66 8.43 -4.42
N LEU A 283 -11.26 9.21 -5.32
CA LEU A 283 -11.00 10.65 -5.43
C LEU A 283 -11.39 11.41 -4.16
N ALA A 284 -12.48 11.02 -3.47
CA ALA A 284 -12.83 11.60 -2.17
C ALA A 284 -11.73 11.37 -1.14
N GLY A 285 -11.17 10.16 -1.06
CA GLY A 285 -10.06 9.86 -0.17
C GLY A 285 -8.78 10.61 -0.54
N MET A 286 -8.52 10.81 -1.83
CA MET A 286 -7.38 11.61 -2.29
C MET A 286 -7.50 13.10 -1.92
N VAL A 287 -8.73 13.64 -1.87
CA VAL A 287 -8.98 15.02 -1.41
C VAL A 287 -8.69 15.16 0.09
N LEU A 288 -8.87 14.09 0.89
CA LEU A 288 -8.61 14.11 2.33
C LEU A 288 -7.13 13.90 2.69
N ALA A 289 -6.32 13.33 1.79
CA ALA A 289 -4.91 13.03 2.01
C ALA A 289 -3.99 14.21 1.64
#